data_18ebe7f73eb2787b9390b988e8bb1cdf
#
_entry.id   18ebe7f73eb2787b9390b988e8bb1cdf
#
_cell.length_a   1.000
_cell.length_b   1.000
_cell.length_c   1.000
_cell.angle_alpha   90.00
_cell.angle_beta   90.00
_cell.angle_gamma   90.00
#
_symmetry.space_group_name_H-M   'P 1'
#
loop_
_entity.id
_entity.type
_entity.pdbx_description
1 polymer ?
#
loop_
_entity_poly.entity_id
_entity_poly.type
_entity_poly.pdbx_seq_one_letter_code
_entity_poly.pdbx_strand_id
1 'polypeptide(L)'
;MHASHDTTADARYVRRLVALFGLAYFAQGLGQAGGLINQPLNYYLKSGLGLNPAEVSNYLAILTLPWVIKPVYGLVSDFLPLFGYRRKTWLIVVNLAAALGFLWATGLTEVGTVISALTLTAFGIASSDVIIDALMVENGERLDMIARFQGVQWFWFKIATILTALTGGYLASVFEPASALHIAATITMSSMKHKLDA
;
A
#
# COMPACT_ATOMS: atom_id res chain seq x y z
N MET A 1 29.23 -18.59 30.15
CA MET A 1 29.34 -18.90 28.71
C MET A 1 27.97 -18.99 28.02
N HIS A 2 26.99 -18.17 28.42
CA HIS A 2 25.58 -18.18 27.91
C HIS A 2 25.19 -16.94 27.10
N ALA A 3 26.09 -15.93 26.95
CA ALA A 3 25.74 -14.66 26.31
C ALA A 3 25.81 -14.64 24.77
N SER A 4 26.47 -15.62 24.13
CA SER A 4 26.69 -15.59 22.68
C SER A 4 25.52 -16.14 21.83
N HIS A 5 24.64 -16.94 22.43
CA HIS A 5 23.50 -17.52 21.69
C HIS A 5 22.33 -16.54 21.57
N ASP A 6 22.14 -15.64 22.53
CA ASP A 6 21.09 -14.63 22.53
C ASP A 6 21.34 -13.52 21.49
N THR A 7 22.59 -13.05 21.39
CA THR A 7 22.93 -11.94 20.46
C THR A 7 22.77 -12.28 18.98
N THR A 8 22.99 -13.54 18.58
CA THR A 8 22.82 -13.98 17.18
C THR A 8 21.36 -14.23 16.82
N ALA A 9 20.53 -14.63 17.77
CA ALA A 9 19.09 -14.78 17.61
C ALA A 9 18.43 -13.39 17.47
N ASP A 10 18.81 -12.45 18.31
CA ASP A 10 18.36 -11.05 18.24
C ASP A 10 18.77 -10.36 16.94
N ALA A 11 20.00 -10.55 16.48
CA ALA A 11 20.46 -9.99 15.21
C ALA A 11 19.72 -10.56 13.99
N ARG A 12 19.34 -11.84 14.01
CA ARG A 12 18.51 -12.46 12.96
C ARG A 12 17.08 -11.93 12.99
N TYR A 13 16.52 -11.77 14.17
CA TYR A 13 15.18 -11.21 14.35
C TYR A 13 15.12 -9.77 13.84
N VAL A 14 16.05 -8.91 14.23
CA VAL A 14 16.15 -7.52 13.76
C VAL A 14 16.29 -7.45 12.23
N ARG A 15 17.12 -8.31 11.62
CA ARG A 15 17.24 -8.35 10.15
C ARG A 15 15.92 -8.72 9.46
N ARG A 16 15.15 -9.65 10.02
CA ARG A 16 13.84 -10.01 9.51
C ARG A 16 12.84 -8.85 9.61
N LEU A 17 12.84 -8.12 10.72
CA LEU A 17 11.99 -6.93 10.89
C LEU A 17 12.37 -5.83 9.90
N VAL A 18 13.66 -5.54 9.71
CA VAL A 18 14.16 -4.57 8.72
C VAL A 18 13.70 -4.96 7.30
N ALA A 19 13.84 -6.23 6.94
CA ALA A 19 13.41 -6.74 5.63
C ALA A 19 11.88 -6.65 5.48
N LEU A 20 11.13 -7.05 6.51
CA LEU A 20 9.66 -6.96 6.52
C LEU A 20 9.19 -5.53 6.34
N PHE A 21 9.69 -4.58 7.14
CA PHE A 21 9.30 -3.18 7.04
C PHE A 21 9.74 -2.58 5.69
N GLY A 22 10.96 -2.86 5.23
CA GLY A 22 11.43 -2.42 3.93
C GLY A 22 10.53 -2.88 2.78
N LEU A 23 10.21 -4.18 2.74
CA LEU A 23 9.32 -4.76 1.71
C LEU A 23 7.89 -4.20 1.82
N ALA A 24 7.37 -4.10 3.04
CA ALA A 24 6.03 -3.60 3.28
C ALA A 24 5.86 -2.16 2.78
N TYR A 25 6.80 -1.27 3.11
CA TYR A 25 6.73 0.14 2.69
C TYR A 25 7.10 0.35 1.23
N PHE A 26 7.95 -0.49 0.66
CA PHE A 26 8.17 -0.51 -0.79
C PHE A 26 6.86 -0.86 -1.54
N ALA A 27 6.22 -1.97 -1.16
CA ALA A 27 4.95 -2.38 -1.75
C ALA A 27 3.84 -1.33 -1.55
N GLN A 28 3.81 -0.66 -0.39
CA GLN A 28 2.88 0.43 -0.12
C GLN A 28 3.15 1.66 -1.00
N GLY A 29 4.41 2.03 -1.20
CA GLY A 29 4.76 3.12 -2.10
C GLY A 29 4.33 2.87 -3.54
N LEU A 30 4.32 1.59 -3.98
CA LEU A 30 3.75 1.20 -5.28
C LEU A 30 2.22 1.31 -5.30
N GLY A 31 1.55 0.83 -4.24
CA GLY A 31 0.11 0.60 -4.22
C GLY A 31 -0.76 1.78 -3.78
N GLN A 32 -0.20 2.78 -3.12
CA GLN A 32 -0.98 3.94 -2.65
C GLN A 32 -1.57 4.77 -3.80
N ALA A 33 -2.55 5.63 -3.49
CA ALA A 33 -3.22 6.48 -4.47
C ALA A 33 -2.25 7.41 -5.25
N GLY A 34 -1.15 7.85 -4.63
CA GLY A 34 -0.04 8.58 -5.26
C GLY A 34 1.05 7.69 -5.87
N GLY A 35 0.86 6.37 -5.91
CA GLY A 35 1.82 5.38 -6.42
C GLY A 35 1.71 5.16 -7.93
N LEU A 36 1.97 3.92 -8.36
CA LEU A 36 2.08 3.56 -9.78
C LEU A 36 0.82 3.87 -10.60
N ILE A 37 -0.36 3.71 -9.99
CA ILE A 37 -1.65 3.91 -10.66
C ILE A 37 -2.00 5.40 -10.85
N ASN A 38 -1.35 6.31 -10.16
CA ASN A 38 -1.74 7.73 -10.12
C ASN A 38 -1.72 8.39 -11.52
N GLN A 39 -0.60 8.29 -12.24
CA GLN A 39 -0.48 8.91 -13.55
C GLN A 39 -1.33 8.23 -14.63
N PRO A 40 -1.33 6.89 -14.77
CA PRO A 40 -2.25 6.18 -15.65
C PRO A 40 -3.73 6.48 -15.37
N LEU A 41 -4.14 6.59 -14.09
CA LEU A 41 -5.51 6.93 -13.73
C LEU A 41 -5.86 8.37 -14.14
N ASN A 42 -5.00 9.34 -13.85
CA ASN A 42 -5.18 10.72 -14.30
C ASN A 42 -5.33 10.80 -15.83
N TYR A 43 -4.48 10.08 -16.56
CA TYR A 43 -4.52 10.01 -18.01
C TYR A 43 -5.81 9.36 -18.52
N TYR A 44 -6.24 8.27 -17.90
CA TYR A 44 -7.51 7.61 -18.20
C TYR A 44 -8.71 8.52 -17.97
N LEU A 45 -8.80 9.18 -16.83
CA LEU A 45 -9.89 10.10 -16.52
C LEU A 45 -9.94 11.30 -17.49
N LYS A 46 -8.78 11.91 -17.76
CA LYS A 46 -8.68 13.11 -18.58
C LYS A 46 -8.78 12.81 -20.08
N SER A 47 -7.96 11.91 -20.60
CA SER A 47 -7.82 11.69 -22.05
C SER A 47 -8.65 10.49 -22.52
N GLY A 48 -8.88 9.48 -21.69
CA GLY A 48 -9.72 8.34 -22.01
C GLY A 48 -11.20 8.66 -21.92
N LEU A 49 -11.61 9.40 -20.90
CA LEU A 49 -13.02 9.70 -20.63
C LEU A 49 -13.41 11.16 -20.90
N GLY A 50 -12.44 12.01 -21.26
CA GLY A 50 -12.70 13.42 -21.59
C GLY A 50 -13.17 14.29 -20.44
N LEU A 51 -12.90 13.88 -19.19
CA LEU A 51 -13.34 14.62 -18.01
C LEU A 51 -12.57 15.94 -17.86
N ASN A 52 -13.27 16.98 -17.37
CA ASN A 52 -12.64 18.24 -17.08
C ASN A 52 -11.77 18.17 -15.80
N PRO A 53 -10.82 19.11 -15.59
CA PRO A 53 -9.91 19.06 -14.44
C PRO A 53 -10.61 19.06 -13.07
N ALA A 54 -11.77 19.70 -12.94
CA ALA A 54 -12.52 19.72 -11.68
C ALA A 54 -13.12 18.34 -11.37
N GLU A 55 -13.70 17.67 -12.37
CA GLU A 55 -14.21 16.30 -12.23
C GLU A 55 -13.09 15.32 -11.88
N VAL A 56 -11.94 15.39 -12.56
CA VAL A 56 -10.76 14.56 -12.25
C VAL A 56 -10.33 14.78 -10.79
N SER A 57 -10.23 16.04 -10.35
CA SER A 57 -9.85 16.37 -8.98
C SER A 57 -10.83 15.81 -7.96
N ASN A 58 -12.13 15.86 -8.23
CA ASN A 58 -13.17 15.31 -7.36
C ASN A 58 -13.00 13.78 -7.21
N TYR A 59 -12.79 13.04 -8.29
CA TYR A 59 -12.57 11.60 -8.24
C TYR A 59 -11.28 11.23 -7.48
N LEU A 60 -10.19 11.97 -7.70
CA LEU A 60 -8.96 11.76 -6.97
C LEU A 60 -9.10 12.08 -5.47
N ALA A 61 -9.90 13.11 -5.12
CA ALA A 61 -10.21 13.43 -3.73
C ALA A 61 -10.92 12.28 -3.01
N ILE A 62 -11.86 11.58 -3.69
CA ILE A 62 -12.54 10.41 -3.13
C ILE A 62 -11.51 9.33 -2.75
N LEU A 63 -10.49 9.09 -3.57
CA LEU A 63 -9.44 8.10 -3.30
C LEU A 63 -8.55 8.45 -2.11
N THR A 64 -8.56 9.71 -1.66
CA THR A 64 -7.81 10.13 -0.46
C THR A 64 -8.60 9.97 0.84
N LEU A 65 -9.93 9.81 0.80
CA LEU A 65 -10.78 9.67 1.99
C LEU A 65 -10.33 8.53 2.92
N PRO A 66 -9.96 7.33 2.43
CA PRO A 66 -9.47 6.26 3.28
C PRO A 66 -8.25 6.66 4.15
N TRP A 67 -7.43 7.58 3.68
CA TRP A 67 -6.26 8.08 4.41
C TRP A 67 -6.62 9.05 5.53
N VAL A 68 -7.74 9.76 5.41
CA VAL A 68 -8.22 10.69 6.44
C VAL A 68 -8.74 9.95 7.67
N ILE A 69 -9.34 8.77 7.48
CA ILE A 69 -9.95 7.98 8.56
C ILE A 69 -9.01 6.93 9.17
N LYS A 70 -7.70 7.00 8.90
CA LYS A 70 -6.67 6.12 9.46
C LYS A 70 -6.79 5.83 10.96
N PRO A 71 -7.07 6.82 11.84
CA PRO A 71 -7.20 6.55 13.28
C PRO A 71 -8.25 5.49 13.62
N VAL A 72 -9.33 5.41 12.81
CA VAL A 72 -10.40 4.42 13.01
C VAL A 72 -9.88 3.01 12.78
N TYR A 73 -9.05 2.79 11.77
CA TYR A 73 -8.48 1.47 11.48
C TYR A 73 -7.56 0.97 12.60
N GLY A 74 -6.77 1.88 13.20
CA GLY A 74 -5.95 1.58 14.36
C GLY A 74 -6.81 1.09 15.52
N LEU A 75 -7.83 1.85 15.89
CA LEU A 75 -8.77 1.48 16.95
C LEU A 75 -9.43 0.11 16.67
N VAL A 76 -9.94 -0.10 15.46
CA VAL A 76 -10.59 -1.36 15.09
C VAL A 76 -9.63 -2.54 15.23
N SER A 77 -8.40 -2.42 14.73
CA SER A 77 -7.40 -3.51 14.80
C SER A 77 -6.92 -3.79 16.22
N ASP A 78 -6.93 -2.79 17.11
CA ASP A 78 -6.48 -2.94 18.48
C ASP A 78 -7.56 -3.55 19.39
N PHE A 79 -8.83 -3.19 19.18
CA PHE A 79 -9.93 -3.64 20.03
C PHE A 79 -10.65 -4.89 19.54
N LEU A 80 -10.60 -5.21 18.25
CA LEU A 80 -11.30 -6.35 17.67
C LEU A 80 -10.31 -7.41 17.16
N PRO A 81 -9.89 -8.39 17.97
CA PRO A 81 -9.06 -9.49 17.51
C PRO A 81 -9.86 -10.39 16.57
N LEU A 82 -9.37 -10.64 15.35
CA LEU A 82 -9.93 -11.59 14.40
C LEU A 82 -9.25 -12.96 14.55
N PHE A 83 -10.04 -14.02 14.76
CA PHE A 83 -9.55 -15.40 14.90
C PHE A 83 -8.42 -15.58 15.94
N GLY A 84 -8.48 -14.79 17.03
CA GLY A 84 -7.50 -14.85 18.12
C GLY A 84 -6.18 -14.11 17.89
N TYR A 85 -5.99 -13.52 16.72
CA TYR A 85 -4.82 -12.68 16.41
C TYR A 85 -5.22 -11.21 16.26
N ARG A 86 -4.53 -10.32 16.98
CA ARG A 86 -4.89 -8.89 16.98
C ARG A 86 -4.57 -8.20 15.65
N ARG A 87 -3.39 -8.42 15.05
CA ARG A 87 -2.93 -7.66 13.87
C ARG A 87 -2.68 -8.52 12.64
N LYS A 88 -2.18 -9.76 12.79
CA LYS A 88 -1.83 -10.63 11.67
C LYS A 88 -3.03 -10.89 10.76
N THR A 89 -4.17 -11.26 11.33
CA THR A 89 -5.38 -11.57 10.54
C THR A 89 -5.94 -10.33 9.87
N TRP A 90 -5.95 -9.19 10.57
CA TRP A 90 -6.34 -7.92 9.98
C TRP A 90 -5.46 -7.58 8.78
N LEU A 91 -4.13 -7.73 8.90
CA LEU A 91 -3.21 -7.46 7.79
C LEU A 91 -3.53 -8.32 6.56
N ILE A 92 -3.84 -9.61 6.75
CA ILE A 92 -4.25 -10.51 5.65
C ILE A 92 -5.56 -10.03 5.02
N VAL A 93 -6.58 -9.77 5.84
CA VAL A 93 -7.92 -9.36 5.36
C VAL A 93 -7.87 -8.06 4.56
N VAL A 94 -7.19 -7.02 5.09
CA VAL A 94 -7.14 -5.72 4.42
C VAL A 94 -6.30 -5.74 3.14
N ASN A 95 -5.20 -6.52 3.09
CA ASN A 95 -4.43 -6.70 1.86
C ASN A 95 -5.19 -7.52 0.82
N LEU A 96 -5.97 -8.53 1.24
CA LEU A 96 -6.84 -9.27 0.34
C LEU A 96 -7.95 -8.37 -0.23
N ALA A 97 -8.57 -7.53 0.61
CA ALA A 97 -9.56 -6.55 0.15
C ALA A 97 -8.96 -5.56 -0.87
N ALA A 98 -7.73 -5.08 -0.64
CA ALA A 98 -7.03 -4.23 -1.59
C ALA A 98 -6.74 -4.95 -2.92
N ALA A 99 -6.29 -6.19 -2.88
CA ALA A 99 -6.03 -6.99 -4.08
C ALA A 99 -7.33 -7.25 -4.87
N LEU A 100 -8.43 -7.58 -4.19
CA LEU A 100 -9.75 -7.75 -4.81
C LEU A 100 -10.26 -6.45 -5.43
N GLY A 101 -10.03 -5.30 -4.79
CA GLY A 101 -10.36 -4.00 -5.36
C GLY A 101 -9.61 -3.72 -6.66
N PHE A 102 -8.33 -4.03 -6.74
CA PHE A 102 -7.57 -3.92 -7.99
C PHE A 102 -8.06 -4.88 -9.06
N LEU A 103 -8.30 -6.15 -8.72
CA LEU A 103 -8.87 -7.12 -9.66
C LEU A 103 -10.21 -6.66 -10.20
N TRP A 104 -11.06 -6.16 -9.34
CA TRP A 104 -12.36 -5.63 -9.74
C TRP A 104 -12.19 -4.43 -10.69
N ALA A 105 -11.30 -3.49 -10.37
CA ALA A 105 -11.05 -2.31 -11.20
C ALA A 105 -10.61 -2.68 -12.64
N THR A 106 -9.88 -3.79 -12.84
CA THR A 106 -9.38 -4.18 -14.17
C THR A 106 -10.47 -4.60 -15.16
N GLY A 107 -11.66 -5.00 -14.69
CA GLY A 107 -12.78 -5.42 -15.54
C GLY A 107 -13.83 -4.35 -15.81
N LEU A 108 -13.62 -3.12 -15.31
CA LEU A 108 -14.62 -2.06 -15.32
C LEU A 108 -14.31 -0.99 -16.37
N THR A 109 -15.36 -0.45 -16.98
CA THR A 109 -15.27 0.63 -17.99
C THR A 109 -15.98 1.90 -17.54
N GLU A 110 -16.91 1.79 -16.57
CA GLU A 110 -17.65 2.93 -16.03
C GLU A 110 -16.85 3.62 -14.92
N VAL A 111 -16.74 4.95 -14.97
CA VAL A 111 -15.92 5.76 -14.04
C VAL A 111 -16.30 5.53 -12.58
N GLY A 112 -17.58 5.56 -12.25
CA GLY A 112 -18.08 5.42 -10.89
C GLY A 112 -17.70 4.08 -10.26
N THR A 113 -17.79 3.00 -11.03
CA THR A 113 -17.42 1.65 -10.60
C THR A 113 -15.90 1.48 -10.48
N VAL A 114 -15.10 2.04 -11.39
CA VAL A 114 -13.63 2.07 -11.30
C VAL A 114 -13.19 2.80 -10.03
N ILE A 115 -13.71 3.99 -9.77
CA ILE A 115 -13.39 4.77 -8.56
C ILE A 115 -13.82 4.03 -7.28
N SER A 116 -14.97 3.37 -7.29
CA SER A 116 -15.42 2.57 -6.15
C SER A 116 -14.50 1.40 -5.86
N ALA A 117 -14.06 0.68 -6.89
CA ALA A 117 -13.10 -0.42 -6.76
C ALA A 117 -11.73 0.06 -6.27
N LEU A 118 -11.23 1.19 -6.78
CA LEU A 118 -9.99 1.81 -6.34
C LEU A 118 -10.12 2.38 -4.92
N THR A 119 -11.28 2.85 -4.51
CA THR A 119 -11.54 3.30 -3.12
C THR A 119 -11.45 2.10 -2.16
N LEU A 120 -12.03 0.94 -2.52
CA LEU A 120 -11.86 -0.29 -1.75
C LEU A 120 -10.38 -0.68 -1.60
N THR A 121 -9.62 -0.56 -2.68
CA THR A 121 -8.17 -0.76 -2.66
C THR A 121 -7.47 0.21 -1.71
N ALA A 122 -7.81 1.50 -1.79
CA ALA A 122 -7.24 2.54 -0.93
C ALA A 122 -7.57 2.29 0.56
N PHE A 123 -8.77 1.81 0.88
CA PHE A 123 -9.14 1.35 2.23
C PHE A 123 -8.22 0.23 2.73
N GLY A 124 -8.00 -0.79 1.93
CA GLY A 124 -7.12 -1.90 2.29
C GLY A 124 -5.68 -1.46 2.52
N ILE A 125 -5.14 -0.60 1.63
CA ILE A 125 -3.78 -0.09 1.74
C ILE A 125 -3.62 0.82 2.96
N ALA A 126 -4.55 1.76 3.18
CA ALA A 126 -4.50 2.67 4.32
C ALA A 126 -4.63 1.93 5.67
N SER A 127 -5.47 0.90 5.73
CA SER A 127 -5.61 0.04 6.91
C SER A 127 -4.33 -0.78 7.16
N SER A 128 -3.75 -1.34 6.09
CA SER A 128 -2.49 -2.09 6.16
C SER A 128 -1.34 -1.22 6.67
N ASP A 129 -1.28 0.03 6.24
CA ASP A 129 -0.29 1.01 6.67
C ASP A 129 -0.33 1.23 8.19
N VAL A 130 -1.51 1.52 8.73
CA VAL A 130 -1.71 1.72 10.17
C VAL A 130 -1.29 0.49 10.99
N ILE A 131 -1.63 -0.71 10.52
CA ILE A 131 -1.28 -1.95 11.22
C ILE A 131 0.24 -2.18 11.20
N ILE A 132 0.90 -1.89 10.09
CA ILE A 132 2.37 -2.04 9.98
C ILE A 132 3.09 -0.97 10.80
N ASP A 133 2.60 0.28 10.79
CA ASP A 133 3.12 1.35 11.65
C ASP A 133 3.05 0.96 13.13
N ALA A 134 1.93 0.41 13.56
CA ALA A 134 1.76 -0.05 14.92
C ALA A 134 2.70 -1.22 15.28
N LEU A 135 2.90 -2.19 14.36
CA LEU A 135 3.88 -3.27 14.55
C LEU A 135 5.31 -2.73 14.59
N MET A 136 5.61 -1.71 13.78
CA MET A 136 6.93 -1.07 13.78
C MET A 136 7.21 -0.35 15.09
N VAL A 137 6.24 0.39 15.63
CA VAL A 137 6.38 1.09 16.92
C VAL A 137 6.58 0.08 18.06
N GLU A 138 5.72 -0.94 18.18
CA GLU A 138 5.83 -1.95 19.24
C GLU A 138 7.18 -2.68 19.25
N ASN A 139 7.67 -3.09 18.08
CA ASN A 139 8.96 -3.75 17.98
C ASN A 139 10.12 -2.76 18.17
N GLY A 140 9.94 -1.52 17.69
CA GLY A 140 10.91 -0.45 17.83
C GLY A 140 11.13 -0.04 19.29
N GLU A 141 10.05 0.09 20.06
CA GLU A 141 10.12 0.36 21.52
C GLU A 141 10.82 -0.79 22.25
N ARG A 142 10.40 -2.04 21.98
CA ARG A 142 10.98 -3.22 22.64
C ARG A 142 12.47 -3.40 22.39
N LEU A 143 12.96 -2.97 21.21
CA LEU A 143 14.36 -3.15 20.78
C LEU A 143 15.19 -1.87 20.87
N ASP A 144 14.59 -0.74 21.30
CA ASP A 144 15.19 0.60 21.24
C ASP A 144 15.69 0.98 19.82
N MET A 145 14.88 0.66 18.80
CA MET A 145 15.24 0.81 17.39
C MET A 145 14.20 1.58 16.55
N ILE A 146 13.33 2.37 17.16
CA ILE A 146 12.26 3.11 16.46
C ILE A 146 12.83 3.96 15.31
N ALA A 147 13.86 4.77 15.58
CA ALA A 147 14.46 5.64 14.57
C ALA A 147 15.05 4.86 13.39
N ARG A 148 15.63 3.68 13.64
CA ARG A 148 16.17 2.82 12.60
C ARG A 148 15.07 2.24 11.72
N PHE A 149 13.98 1.76 12.30
CA PHE A 149 12.85 1.21 11.54
C PHE A 149 12.14 2.30 10.74
N GLN A 150 11.96 3.50 11.31
CA GLN A 150 11.44 4.66 10.57
C GLN A 150 12.34 5.07 9.41
N GLY A 151 13.66 5.02 9.59
CA GLY A 151 14.63 5.26 8.51
C GLY A 151 14.46 4.26 7.36
N VAL A 152 14.30 2.97 7.66
CA VAL A 152 14.03 1.90 6.67
C VAL A 152 12.70 2.15 5.96
N GLN A 153 11.65 2.48 6.69
CA GLN A 153 10.34 2.85 6.17
C GLN A 153 10.44 3.94 5.11
N TRP A 154 10.95 5.11 5.50
CA TRP A 154 11.04 6.27 4.62
C TRP A 154 11.95 6.04 3.42
N PHE A 155 13.06 5.32 3.61
CA PHE A 155 13.99 4.99 2.53
C PHE A 155 13.29 4.18 1.43
N TRP A 156 12.68 3.04 1.77
CA TRP A 156 12.03 2.18 0.79
C TRP A 156 10.77 2.79 0.20
N PHE A 157 10.01 3.51 1.00
CA PHE A 157 8.84 4.24 0.53
C PHE A 157 9.23 5.31 -0.52
N LYS A 158 10.29 6.09 -0.29
CA LYS A 158 10.76 7.09 -1.24
C LYS A 158 11.35 6.48 -2.51
N ILE A 159 12.09 5.38 -2.41
CA ILE A 159 12.55 4.64 -3.60
C ILE A 159 11.34 4.18 -4.43
N ALA A 160 10.34 3.58 -3.82
CA ALA A 160 9.13 3.16 -4.52
C ALA A 160 8.41 4.35 -5.18
N THR A 161 8.29 5.49 -4.48
CA THR A 161 7.65 6.70 -5.02
C THR A 161 8.38 7.24 -6.26
N ILE A 162 9.72 7.24 -6.25
CA ILE A 162 10.52 7.66 -7.41
C ILE A 162 10.30 6.69 -8.59
N LEU A 163 10.40 5.39 -8.33
CA LEU A 163 10.17 4.38 -9.35
C LEU A 163 8.77 4.46 -9.96
N THR A 164 7.74 4.68 -9.12
CA THR A 164 6.35 4.80 -9.60
C THR A 164 6.11 6.06 -10.41
N ALA A 165 6.76 7.17 -10.07
CA ALA A 165 6.67 8.39 -10.86
C ALA A 165 7.25 8.19 -12.27
N LEU A 166 8.40 7.52 -12.37
CA LEU A 166 9.04 7.23 -13.65
C LEU A 166 8.25 6.20 -14.47
N THR A 167 7.89 5.08 -13.86
CA THR A 167 7.19 3.99 -14.55
C THR A 167 5.75 4.35 -14.89
N GLY A 168 5.03 5.02 -13.98
CA GLY A 168 3.67 5.50 -14.23
C GLY A 168 3.60 6.54 -15.36
N GLY A 169 4.58 7.45 -15.39
CA GLY A 169 4.73 8.42 -16.49
C GLY A 169 5.03 7.75 -17.82
N TYR A 170 5.94 6.77 -17.82
CA TYR A 170 6.24 5.98 -19.02
C TYR A 170 5.02 5.21 -19.54
N LEU A 171 4.30 4.52 -18.66
CA LEU A 171 3.06 3.81 -19.03
C LEU A 171 2.03 4.76 -19.66
N ALA A 172 1.82 5.93 -19.05
CA ALA A 172 0.89 6.94 -19.57
C ALA A 172 1.34 7.56 -20.90
N SER A 173 2.63 7.53 -21.23
CA SER A 173 3.16 8.09 -22.47
C SER A 173 3.18 7.10 -23.65
N VAL A 174 3.26 5.79 -23.37
CA VAL A 174 3.47 4.75 -24.40
C VAL A 174 2.19 3.98 -24.71
N PHE A 175 1.32 3.80 -23.72
CA PHE A 175 0.11 2.99 -23.88
C PHE A 175 -1.15 3.86 -23.93
N GLU A 176 -2.22 3.34 -24.54
CA GLU A 176 -3.54 3.95 -24.48
C GLU A 176 -4.03 4.03 -23.02
N PRO A 177 -4.90 5.02 -22.68
CA PRO A 177 -5.29 5.32 -21.30
C PRO A 177 -5.79 4.10 -20.51
N ALA A 178 -6.69 3.30 -21.09
CA ALA A 178 -7.23 2.12 -20.44
C ALA A 178 -6.15 1.04 -20.22
N SER A 179 -5.33 0.78 -21.24
CA SER A 179 -4.24 -0.19 -21.16
C SER A 179 -3.18 0.20 -20.13
N ALA A 180 -2.80 1.48 -20.07
CA ALA A 180 -1.86 2.00 -19.07
C ALA A 180 -2.37 1.78 -17.64
N LEU A 181 -3.67 2.04 -17.41
CA LEU A 181 -4.32 1.82 -16.12
C LEU A 181 -4.33 0.33 -15.73
N HIS A 182 -4.72 -0.55 -16.65
CA HIS A 182 -4.74 -2.01 -16.42
C HIS A 182 -3.35 -2.58 -16.10
N ILE A 183 -2.32 -2.18 -16.84
CA ILE A 183 -0.94 -2.60 -16.59
C ILE A 183 -0.48 -2.14 -15.20
N ALA A 184 -0.71 -0.86 -14.86
CA ALA A 184 -0.34 -0.31 -13.56
C ALA A 184 -1.06 -1.03 -12.40
N ALA A 185 -2.35 -1.32 -12.53
CA ALA A 185 -3.13 -2.05 -11.54
C ALA A 185 -2.62 -3.49 -11.36
N THR A 186 -2.29 -4.19 -12.46
CA THR A 186 -1.77 -5.56 -12.40
C THR A 186 -0.41 -5.64 -11.73
N ILE A 187 0.51 -4.72 -12.04
CA ILE A 187 1.84 -4.64 -11.39
C ILE A 187 1.68 -4.38 -9.89
N THR A 188 0.82 -3.44 -9.53
CA THR A 188 0.57 -3.10 -8.12
C THR A 188 -0.01 -4.28 -7.36
N MET A 189 -0.98 -4.99 -7.92
CA MET A 189 -1.56 -6.20 -7.33
C MET A 189 -0.51 -7.29 -7.12
N SER A 190 0.36 -7.54 -8.11
CA SER A 190 1.43 -8.53 -7.99
C SER A 190 2.40 -8.20 -6.85
N SER A 191 2.74 -6.93 -6.65
CA SER A 191 3.60 -6.49 -5.55
C SER A 191 2.96 -6.71 -4.18
N MET A 192 1.63 -6.54 -4.08
CA MET A 192 0.89 -6.80 -2.84
C MET A 192 0.80 -8.29 -2.51
N LYS A 193 0.70 -9.18 -3.49
CA LYS A 193 0.73 -10.63 -3.29
C LYS A 193 2.04 -11.06 -2.62
N HIS A 194 3.19 -10.61 -3.08
CA HIS A 194 4.48 -10.91 -2.46
C HIS A 194 4.59 -10.46 -1.00
N LYS A 195 3.86 -9.42 -0.61
CA LYS A 195 3.78 -8.95 0.77
C LYS A 195 3.00 -9.91 1.68
N LEU A 196 2.08 -10.71 1.15
CA LEU A 196 1.30 -11.71 1.90
C LEU A 196 2.08 -13.01 2.11
N ASP A 197 3.01 -13.32 1.22
CA ASP A 197 3.82 -14.54 1.22
C ASP A 197 5.09 -14.40 2.10
N ALA A 198 5.45 -13.18 2.55
CA ALA A 198 6.62 -12.87 3.37
C ALA A 198 6.27 -12.77 4.87
#